data_40b878c0f591581bf86fdef182c6d9f9
#
_entry.id   40b878c0f591581bf86fdef182c6d9f9
#
_cell.length_a   1.000
_cell.length_b   1.000
_cell.length_c   1.000
_cell.angle_alpha   90.00
_cell.angle_beta   90.00
_cell.angle_gamma   90.00
#
_symmetry.space_group_name_H-M   'P 1'
#
loop_
_entity.id
_entity.type
_entity.pdbx_description
1 polymer ?
#
loop_
_entity_poly.entity_id
_entity_poly.type
_entity_poly.pdbx_seq_one_letter_code
_entity_poly.pdbx_strand_id
1 'polypeptide(L)'
;MNPDQTSTGAAQRRGLFRAGDRVQLTDPRGRLHTITLAEGASFHTHRGYLNHDQLLGAPEGSVVRNTAGIEYLAVRPLLADYVLSMPRGAAVVYPKDSGQIVAMADIYPGARVIEAGVGSGALTMSLLRAVGDGGSLHSIERREDFAAIARGNVEGFFGGPHPAWQLSVGDLSDVLPTVAEPGSIDRVVLDMLAPWENLDAVADALAPGGVFISYVATTTQLSRLAEDIRTDGRYTEPEAWESMVRGWHLEGLAVRPQHRMIGHTGFLLTTRRLADGVEAPQRRRRPAKGAYPVAPDGAPAVDDAELWSPEAMGERLVSDKKLRRARRDVGQAPTP
;
A
#
# COMPACT_ATOMS: atom_id res chain seq x y z
N MET A 1 -20.05 -6.76 25.15
CA MET A 1 -19.17 -6.05 24.20
C MET A 1 -19.67 -4.62 24.12
N ASN A 2 -18.84 -3.65 24.48
CA ASN A 2 -19.23 -2.24 24.51
C ASN A 2 -19.40 -1.78 23.04
N PRO A 3 -20.56 -1.24 22.61
CA PRO A 3 -20.80 -0.86 21.22
C PRO A 3 -19.88 0.26 20.70
N ASP A 4 -19.10 0.89 21.58
CA ASP A 4 -18.12 1.94 21.23
C ASP A 4 -16.73 1.42 20.84
N GLN A 5 -16.50 0.12 20.89
CA GLN A 5 -15.22 -0.50 20.49
C GLN A 5 -15.31 -1.20 19.13
N THR A 6 -15.82 -0.53 18.12
CA THR A 6 -15.66 -1.03 16.75
C THR A 6 -14.32 -0.62 16.19
N SER A 7 -13.45 -1.56 16.14
CA SER A 7 -12.03 -1.50 15.73
C SER A 7 -11.78 -1.19 14.26
N THR A 8 -12.81 -1.08 13.44
CA THR A 8 -12.73 -0.82 11.99
C THR A 8 -12.46 0.64 11.62
N GLY A 9 -12.34 1.53 12.59
CA GLY A 9 -12.31 2.98 12.34
C GLY A 9 -13.64 3.53 11.82
N ALA A 10 -14.71 2.73 11.78
CA ALA A 10 -16.01 3.18 11.29
C ALA A 10 -16.62 4.27 12.17
N ALA A 11 -16.45 4.16 13.49
CA ALA A 11 -16.92 5.15 14.45
C ALA A 11 -16.23 6.51 14.28
N GLN A 12 -14.89 6.51 14.01
CA GLN A 12 -14.15 7.73 13.74
C GLN A 12 -14.52 8.39 12.41
N ARG A 13 -15.12 7.63 11.49
CA ARG A 13 -15.53 8.14 10.16
C ARG A 13 -16.96 8.62 10.09
N ARG A 14 -17.69 8.62 11.21
CA ARG A 14 -19.11 9.02 11.27
C ARG A 14 -19.32 10.11 12.32
N GLY A 15 -20.38 10.87 12.11
CA GLY A 15 -20.80 11.90 13.05
C GLY A 15 -20.01 13.21 12.92
N LEU A 16 -20.14 14.05 13.93
CA LEU A 16 -19.51 15.36 13.98
C LEU A 16 -17.99 15.28 14.07
N PHE A 17 -17.29 16.30 13.63
CA PHE A 17 -15.85 16.40 13.78
C PHE A 17 -15.44 16.47 15.25
N ARG A 18 -14.37 15.76 15.61
CA ARG A 18 -13.81 15.64 16.95
C ARG A 18 -12.34 16.02 16.97
N ALA A 19 -11.80 16.34 18.12
CA ALA A 19 -10.37 16.46 18.31
C ALA A 19 -9.68 15.13 17.92
N GLY A 20 -8.56 15.21 17.22
CA GLY A 20 -7.87 14.07 16.64
C GLY A 20 -8.32 13.69 15.22
N ASP A 21 -9.50 14.11 14.77
CA ASP A 21 -9.94 13.83 13.39
C ASP A 21 -9.01 14.48 12.37
N ARG A 22 -8.67 13.74 11.33
CA ARG A 22 -8.08 14.33 10.13
C ARG A 22 -9.16 14.93 9.25
N VAL A 23 -8.95 16.18 8.87
CA VAL A 23 -9.86 16.93 8.01
C VAL A 23 -9.11 17.44 6.79
N GLN A 24 -9.69 17.22 5.63
CA GLN A 24 -9.24 17.78 4.38
C GLN A 24 -10.03 19.05 4.09
N LEU A 25 -9.33 20.16 3.98
CA LEU A 25 -9.86 21.47 3.65
C LEU A 25 -9.63 21.73 2.16
N THR A 26 -10.71 21.97 1.42
CA THR A 26 -10.64 22.34 0.00
C THR A 26 -10.85 23.85 -0.13
N ASP A 27 -9.86 24.56 -0.64
CA ASP A 27 -9.98 26.00 -0.91
C ASP A 27 -10.75 26.29 -2.22
N PRO A 28 -11.14 27.58 -2.49
CA PRO A 28 -11.87 27.93 -3.72
C PRO A 28 -11.11 27.66 -5.02
N ARG A 29 -9.81 27.37 -4.97
CA ARG A 29 -9.00 26.96 -6.13
C ARG A 29 -8.89 25.44 -6.27
N GLY A 30 -9.61 24.68 -5.45
CA GLY A 30 -9.54 23.22 -5.42
C GLY A 30 -8.28 22.64 -4.81
N ARG A 31 -7.46 23.44 -4.09
CA ARG A 31 -6.27 22.93 -3.39
C ARG A 31 -6.69 22.28 -2.10
N LEU A 32 -6.10 21.12 -1.85
CA LEU A 32 -6.37 20.30 -0.68
C LEU A 32 -5.32 20.56 0.40
N HIS A 33 -5.77 20.75 1.63
CA HIS A 33 -4.94 20.90 2.82
C HIS A 33 -5.44 19.93 3.88
N THR A 34 -4.60 19.02 4.34
CA THR A 34 -4.96 18.06 5.40
C THR A 34 -4.43 18.56 6.73
N ILE A 35 -5.33 18.67 7.70
CA ILE A 35 -5.03 19.07 9.09
C ILE A 35 -5.50 17.98 10.04
N THR A 36 -4.93 17.94 11.24
CA THR A 36 -5.47 17.17 12.37
C THR A 36 -6.10 18.14 13.33
N LEU A 37 -7.37 17.96 13.68
CA LEU A 37 -8.09 18.85 14.57
C LEU A 37 -7.56 18.74 15.99
N ALA A 38 -7.32 19.90 16.60
CA ALA A 38 -6.97 20.02 18.01
C ALA A 38 -7.63 21.29 18.59
N GLU A 39 -8.10 21.22 19.83
CA GLU A 39 -8.70 22.34 20.52
C GLU A 39 -7.74 23.53 20.61
N GLY A 40 -8.21 24.72 20.33
CA GLY A 40 -7.43 25.96 20.35
C GLY A 40 -6.35 26.09 19.27
N ALA A 41 -6.19 25.07 18.39
CA ALA A 41 -5.22 25.13 17.30
C ALA A 41 -5.74 25.94 16.11
N SER A 42 -4.83 26.30 15.21
CA SER A 42 -5.15 27.07 13.99
C SER A 42 -4.38 26.57 12.79
N PHE A 43 -5.06 26.49 11.65
CA PHE A 43 -4.47 26.26 10.34
C PHE A 43 -4.07 27.60 9.72
N HIS A 44 -2.77 27.81 9.58
CA HIS A 44 -2.21 29.05 9.04
C HIS A 44 -2.00 28.99 7.53
N THR A 45 -2.38 30.05 6.85
CA THR A 45 -2.13 30.28 5.43
C THR A 45 -1.46 31.63 5.22
N HIS A 46 -0.95 31.90 4.03
CA HIS A 46 -0.42 33.23 3.69
C HIS A 46 -1.48 34.35 3.69
N ARG A 47 -2.77 34.00 3.80
CA ARG A 47 -3.92 34.91 3.83
C ARG A 47 -4.80 34.65 5.05
N GLY A 48 -4.20 34.70 6.25
CA GLY A 48 -4.93 34.50 7.48
C GLY A 48 -4.93 33.06 7.99
N TYR A 49 -5.67 32.80 9.03
CA TYR A 49 -5.75 31.50 9.69
C TYR A 49 -7.21 31.07 9.90
N LEU A 50 -7.40 29.78 10.04
CA LEU A 50 -8.67 29.14 10.35
C LEU A 50 -8.53 28.44 11.71
N ASN A 51 -9.38 28.79 12.67
CA ASN A 51 -9.42 28.14 13.97
C ASN A 51 -10.03 26.76 13.87
N HIS A 52 -9.38 25.74 14.43
CA HIS A 52 -9.90 24.37 14.45
C HIS A 52 -11.22 24.27 15.22
N ASP A 53 -11.44 25.14 16.21
CA ASP A 53 -12.67 25.18 17.02
C ASP A 53 -13.93 25.48 16.19
N GLN A 54 -13.79 26.07 15.00
CA GLN A 54 -14.92 26.22 14.07
C GLN A 54 -15.41 24.90 13.47
N LEU A 55 -14.54 23.88 13.47
CA LEU A 55 -14.82 22.56 12.93
C LEU A 55 -15.22 21.56 14.01
N LEU A 56 -14.71 21.73 15.24
CA LEU A 56 -15.07 20.84 16.35
C LEU A 56 -16.56 20.90 16.62
N GLY A 57 -17.22 19.73 16.58
CA GLY A 57 -18.67 19.62 16.72
C GLY A 57 -19.46 19.98 15.46
N ALA A 58 -18.82 20.40 14.36
CA ALA A 58 -19.49 20.62 13.08
C ALA A 58 -19.69 19.30 12.31
N PRO A 59 -20.72 19.21 11.48
CA PRO A 59 -20.90 18.06 10.60
C PRO A 59 -19.89 18.06 9.45
N GLU A 60 -19.57 16.88 8.96
CA GLU A 60 -18.80 16.73 7.72
C GLU A 60 -19.51 17.38 6.54
N GLY A 61 -18.76 17.98 5.62
CA GLY A 61 -19.32 18.78 4.52
C GLY A 61 -19.58 20.24 4.88
N SER A 62 -19.17 20.69 6.07
CA SER A 62 -19.29 22.09 6.49
C SER A 62 -18.35 23.00 5.68
N VAL A 63 -18.81 24.23 5.48
CA VAL A 63 -17.99 25.32 4.94
C VAL A 63 -17.61 26.27 6.08
N VAL A 64 -16.33 26.48 6.26
CA VAL A 64 -15.77 27.38 7.28
C VAL A 64 -14.94 28.48 6.63
N ARG A 65 -14.80 29.62 7.31
CA ARG A 65 -14.06 30.78 6.80
C ARG A 65 -12.84 31.08 7.66
N ASN A 66 -11.72 31.38 6.99
CA ASN A 66 -10.56 31.91 7.70
C ASN A 66 -10.74 33.42 8.04
N THR A 67 -9.78 33.97 8.76
CA THR A 67 -9.80 35.41 9.19
C THR A 67 -9.79 36.40 8.02
N ALA A 68 -9.44 35.99 6.81
CA ALA A 68 -9.50 36.82 5.59
C ALA A 68 -10.78 36.55 4.75
N GLY A 69 -11.76 35.80 5.29
CA GLY A 69 -13.01 35.51 4.62
C GLY A 69 -12.96 34.42 3.54
N ILE A 70 -11.82 33.72 3.40
CA ILE A 70 -11.69 32.63 2.42
C ILE A 70 -12.43 31.41 2.95
N GLU A 71 -13.30 30.84 2.10
CA GLU A 71 -14.08 29.65 2.41
C GLU A 71 -13.30 28.37 2.17
N TYR A 72 -13.52 27.38 3.02
CA TYR A 72 -12.96 26.04 2.94
C TYR A 72 -14.07 25.02 3.15
N LEU A 73 -14.23 24.11 2.21
CA LEU A 73 -15.04 22.90 2.42
C LEU A 73 -14.25 21.90 3.26
N ALA A 74 -14.84 21.44 4.34
CA ALA A 74 -14.22 20.51 5.29
C ALA A 74 -14.87 19.13 5.18
N VAL A 75 -14.06 18.10 4.85
CA VAL A 75 -14.47 16.70 4.77
C VAL A 75 -13.42 15.81 5.42
N ARG A 76 -13.78 14.60 5.86
CA ARG A 76 -12.78 13.59 6.22
C ARG A 76 -12.11 13.07 4.95
N PRO A 77 -10.77 12.89 4.92
CA PRO A 77 -10.10 12.36 3.75
C PRO A 77 -10.54 10.92 3.47
N LEU A 78 -10.75 10.59 2.22
CA LEU A 78 -10.87 9.21 1.79
C LEU A 78 -9.54 8.47 2.01
N LEU A 79 -9.55 7.12 2.02
CA LEU A 79 -8.30 6.37 2.12
C LEU A 79 -7.29 6.77 1.03
N ALA A 80 -7.78 6.98 -0.20
CA ALA A 80 -6.93 7.42 -1.30
C ALA A 80 -6.24 8.77 -1.01
N ASP A 81 -6.99 9.74 -0.47
CA ASP A 81 -6.47 11.06 -0.12
C ASP A 81 -5.48 10.98 1.05
N TYR A 82 -5.81 10.13 2.04
CA TYR A 82 -4.95 9.90 3.19
C TYR A 82 -3.59 9.32 2.76
N VAL A 83 -3.60 8.24 1.98
CA VAL A 83 -2.39 7.60 1.46
C VAL A 83 -1.50 8.58 0.69
N LEU A 84 -2.11 9.47 -0.11
CA LEU A 84 -1.36 10.45 -0.90
C LEU A 84 -0.84 11.63 -0.07
N SER A 85 -1.41 11.90 1.11
CA SER A 85 -1.08 13.05 1.98
C SER A 85 -0.38 12.69 3.29
N MET A 86 -0.36 11.42 3.68
CA MET A 86 0.24 10.96 4.95
C MET A 86 1.76 11.15 4.99
N PRO A 87 2.37 11.23 6.19
CA PRO A 87 3.82 11.20 6.35
C PRO A 87 4.42 9.92 5.73
N ARG A 88 5.47 10.05 4.94
CA ARG A 88 6.08 8.90 4.27
C ARG A 88 7.59 9.01 4.14
N GLY A 89 8.26 7.91 4.42
CA GLY A 89 9.70 7.74 4.21
C GLY A 89 10.03 7.16 2.85
N ALA A 90 9.20 6.23 2.35
CA ALA A 90 9.37 5.49 1.10
C ALA A 90 8.35 5.91 0.02
N ALA A 91 8.51 5.37 -1.18
CA ALA A 91 7.44 5.32 -2.17
C ALA A 91 6.26 4.51 -1.62
N VAL A 92 5.07 4.77 -2.09
CA VAL A 92 3.86 4.06 -1.65
C VAL A 92 3.19 3.39 -2.84
N VAL A 93 2.57 2.25 -2.61
CA VAL A 93 1.65 1.66 -3.58
C VAL A 93 0.47 2.62 -3.74
N TYR A 94 0.24 3.06 -4.96
CA TYR A 94 -0.83 4.02 -5.26
C TYR A 94 -2.21 3.38 -5.10
N PRO A 95 -3.24 4.18 -4.77
CA PRO A 95 -4.61 3.67 -4.60
C PRO A 95 -5.15 2.88 -5.79
N LYS A 96 -4.75 3.22 -7.02
CA LYS A 96 -5.13 2.47 -8.22
C LYS A 96 -4.57 1.05 -8.24
N ASP A 97 -3.37 0.86 -7.67
CA ASP A 97 -2.69 -0.43 -7.61
C ASP A 97 -3.14 -1.23 -6.37
N SER A 98 -3.28 -0.58 -5.20
CA SER A 98 -3.79 -1.25 -4.01
C SER A 98 -5.23 -1.78 -4.20
N GLY A 99 -6.06 -1.07 -4.96
CA GLY A 99 -7.39 -1.55 -5.35
C GLY A 99 -7.31 -2.80 -6.24
N GLN A 100 -6.36 -2.85 -7.18
CA GLN A 100 -6.12 -4.02 -8.01
C GLN A 100 -5.56 -5.19 -7.18
N ILE A 101 -4.64 -4.95 -6.26
CA ILE A 101 -4.11 -5.98 -5.35
C ILE A 101 -5.25 -6.63 -4.57
N VAL A 102 -6.12 -5.84 -3.94
CA VAL A 102 -7.26 -6.36 -3.19
C VAL A 102 -8.19 -7.19 -4.06
N ALA A 103 -8.55 -6.68 -5.25
CA ALA A 103 -9.50 -7.35 -6.14
C ALA A 103 -8.92 -8.59 -6.81
N MET A 104 -7.69 -8.50 -7.35
CA MET A 104 -7.10 -9.58 -8.16
C MET A 104 -6.45 -10.68 -7.31
N ALA A 105 -6.06 -10.38 -6.08
CA ALA A 105 -5.68 -11.41 -5.12
C ALA A 105 -6.89 -11.99 -4.37
N ASP A 106 -8.10 -11.51 -4.65
CA ASP A 106 -9.32 -11.94 -3.97
C ASP A 106 -9.17 -11.88 -2.45
N ILE A 107 -8.78 -10.71 -1.93
CA ILE A 107 -8.66 -10.50 -0.48
C ILE A 107 -10.05 -10.20 0.07
N TYR A 108 -10.56 -11.10 0.90
CA TYR A 108 -11.93 -11.11 1.39
C TYR A 108 -12.01 -10.92 2.92
N PRO A 109 -13.17 -10.51 3.46
CA PRO A 109 -13.36 -10.43 4.90
C PRO A 109 -13.18 -11.80 5.57
N GLY A 110 -12.29 -11.87 6.54
CA GLY A 110 -11.91 -13.11 7.22
C GLY A 110 -10.65 -13.78 6.68
N ALA A 111 -10.06 -13.29 5.59
CA ALA A 111 -8.82 -13.82 5.04
C ALA A 111 -7.63 -13.64 5.99
N ARG A 112 -6.71 -14.61 5.96
CA ARG A 112 -5.41 -14.57 6.63
C ARG A 112 -4.35 -14.13 5.62
N VAL A 113 -3.82 -12.94 5.81
CA VAL A 113 -2.95 -12.27 4.84
C VAL A 113 -1.58 -11.99 5.45
N ILE A 114 -0.53 -12.29 4.69
CA ILE A 114 0.84 -11.81 4.95
C ILE A 114 1.15 -10.68 3.98
N GLU A 115 1.70 -9.60 4.50
CA GLU A 115 2.26 -8.49 3.74
C GLU A 115 3.75 -8.35 4.06
N ALA A 116 4.60 -8.15 3.06
CA ALA A 116 5.98 -7.75 3.30
C ALA A 116 6.42 -6.62 2.38
N GLY A 117 7.26 -5.73 2.93
CA GLY A 117 7.58 -4.45 2.32
C GLY A 117 6.54 -3.39 2.68
N VAL A 118 6.31 -3.18 3.96
CA VAL A 118 5.23 -2.33 4.52
C VAL A 118 5.45 -0.85 4.19
N GLY A 119 6.69 -0.42 4.19
CA GLY A 119 7.08 0.96 3.90
C GLY A 119 6.41 1.97 4.84
N SER A 120 5.48 2.76 4.31
CA SER A 120 4.74 3.75 5.11
C SER A 120 3.33 3.29 5.51
N GLY A 121 2.96 2.04 5.26
CA GLY A 121 1.66 1.46 5.63
C GLY A 121 0.51 1.76 4.66
N ALA A 122 0.80 2.24 3.44
CA ALA A 122 -0.23 2.61 2.47
C ALA A 122 -1.05 1.41 2.01
N LEU A 123 -0.38 0.32 1.61
CA LEU A 123 -1.03 -0.92 1.20
C LEU A 123 -1.68 -1.60 2.40
N THR A 124 -1.00 -1.64 3.55
CA THR A 124 -1.50 -2.17 4.81
C THR A 124 -2.92 -1.72 5.13
N MET A 125 -3.20 -0.41 5.00
CA MET A 125 -4.54 0.14 5.27
C MET A 125 -5.61 -0.37 4.31
N SER A 126 -5.26 -0.60 3.04
CA SER A 126 -6.17 -1.20 2.05
C SER A 126 -6.45 -2.67 2.36
N LEU A 127 -5.41 -3.42 2.75
CA LEU A 127 -5.50 -4.82 3.14
C LEU A 127 -6.34 -4.99 4.42
N LEU A 128 -6.11 -4.16 5.45
CA LEU A 128 -6.90 -4.18 6.69
C LEU A 128 -8.38 -3.93 6.45
N ARG A 129 -8.71 -2.99 5.55
CA ARG A 129 -10.11 -2.78 5.16
C ARG A 129 -10.72 -3.99 4.46
N ALA A 130 -9.93 -4.70 3.66
CA ALA A 130 -10.41 -5.85 2.91
C ALA A 130 -10.61 -7.07 3.82
N VAL A 131 -9.66 -7.37 4.70
CA VAL A 131 -9.78 -8.52 5.62
C VAL A 131 -10.83 -8.28 6.72
N GLY A 132 -11.08 -7.02 7.08
CA GLY A 132 -12.03 -6.66 8.13
C GLY A 132 -11.63 -7.19 9.52
N ASP A 133 -12.56 -7.08 10.48
CA ASP A 133 -12.28 -7.44 11.88
C ASP A 133 -12.19 -8.96 12.11
N GLY A 134 -12.76 -9.77 11.23
CA GLY A 134 -12.75 -11.23 11.32
C GLY A 134 -11.55 -11.88 10.63
N GLY A 135 -10.72 -11.12 9.92
CA GLY A 135 -9.52 -11.59 9.27
C GLY A 135 -8.26 -11.31 10.07
N SER A 136 -7.10 -11.55 9.47
CA SER A 136 -5.81 -11.20 10.02
C SER A 136 -4.86 -10.69 8.94
N LEU A 137 -4.10 -9.66 9.27
CA LEU A 137 -3.00 -9.16 8.47
C LEU A 137 -1.73 -9.17 9.33
N HIS A 138 -0.74 -9.96 8.94
CA HIS A 138 0.58 -9.88 9.53
C HIS A 138 1.53 -9.23 8.53
N SER A 139 1.99 -8.04 8.87
CA SER A 139 2.89 -7.25 8.03
C SER A 139 4.33 -7.43 8.53
N ILE A 140 5.27 -7.60 7.61
CA ILE A 140 6.70 -7.81 7.91
C ILE A 140 7.50 -6.72 7.22
N GLU A 141 8.27 -5.95 7.99
CA GLU A 141 9.11 -4.87 7.50
C GLU A 141 10.54 -5.05 8.00
N ARG A 142 11.51 -5.04 7.09
CA ARG A 142 12.92 -5.23 7.46
C ARG A 142 13.48 -4.04 8.24
N ARG A 143 12.98 -2.84 8.01
CA ARG A 143 13.48 -1.58 8.55
C ARG A 143 12.61 -1.08 9.68
N GLU A 144 13.19 -1.00 10.89
CA GLU A 144 12.48 -0.54 12.09
C GLU A 144 11.93 0.89 11.95
N ASP A 145 12.67 1.78 11.28
CA ASP A 145 12.23 3.16 11.05
C ASP A 145 11.00 3.24 10.13
N PHE A 146 10.88 2.37 9.13
CA PHE A 146 9.68 2.27 8.30
C PHE A 146 8.52 1.61 9.06
N ALA A 147 8.79 0.56 9.82
CA ALA A 147 7.78 -0.07 10.67
C ALA A 147 7.15 0.94 11.65
N ALA A 148 7.97 1.82 12.25
CA ALA A 148 7.47 2.87 13.14
C ALA A 148 6.60 3.91 12.40
N ILE A 149 6.98 4.31 11.17
CA ILE A 149 6.17 5.21 10.32
C ILE A 149 4.85 4.54 9.93
N ALA A 150 4.90 3.28 9.50
CA ALA A 150 3.72 2.51 9.14
C ALA A 150 2.74 2.41 10.31
N ARG A 151 3.23 2.07 11.51
CA ARG A 151 2.42 1.99 12.73
C ARG A 151 1.69 3.29 12.98
N GLY A 152 2.39 4.41 13.02
CA GLY A 152 1.76 5.70 13.27
C GLY A 152 0.76 6.11 12.19
N ASN A 153 1.00 5.78 10.91
CA ASN A 153 0.04 6.07 9.84
C ASN A 153 -1.21 5.19 9.94
N VAL A 154 -1.04 3.89 10.17
CA VAL A 154 -2.16 2.94 10.30
C VAL A 154 -3.02 3.29 11.51
N GLU A 155 -2.40 3.45 12.68
CA GLU A 155 -3.09 3.83 13.91
C GLU A 155 -3.78 5.20 13.78
N GLY A 156 -3.09 6.17 13.15
CA GLY A 156 -3.66 7.50 12.89
C GLY A 156 -4.84 7.47 11.91
N PHE A 157 -4.90 6.49 11.02
CA PHE A 157 -6.03 6.33 10.09
C PHE A 157 -7.23 5.62 10.73
N PHE A 158 -6.96 4.58 11.52
CA PHE A 158 -8.01 3.79 12.18
C PHE A 158 -8.42 4.34 13.54
N GLY A 159 -7.69 5.33 14.08
CA GLY A 159 -7.96 5.94 15.39
C GLY A 159 -7.41 5.12 16.56
N GLY A 160 -6.43 4.26 16.31
CA GLY A 160 -5.77 3.41 17.29
C GLY A 160 -5.27 2.10 16.69
N PRO A 161 -4.74 1.18 17.53
CA PRO A 161 -4.32 -0.13 17.10
C PRO A 161 -5.46 -0.92 16.45
N HIS A 162 -5.20 -1.52 15.28
CA HIS A 162 -6.19 -2.33 14.58
C HIS A 162 -6.08 -3.80 15.06
N PRO A 163 -7.17 -4.44 15.53
CA PRO A 163 -7.11 -5.77 16.16
C PRO A 163 -6.71 -6.88 15.18
N ALA A 164 -7.02 -6.73 13.91
CA ALA A 164 -6.64 -7.68 12.87
C ALA A 164 -5.19 -7.48 12.38
N TRP A 165 -4.41 -6.54 12.97
CA TRP A 165 -3.09 -6.21 12.47
C TRP A 165 -1.97 -6.56 13.43
N GLN A 166 -0.96 -7.25 12.91
CA GLN A 166 0.31 -7.47 13.57
C GLN A 166 1.44 -6.98 12.68
N LEU A 167 2.49 -6.42 13.28
CA LEU A 167 3.66 -5.90 12.56
C LEU A 167 4.93 -6.43 13.23
N SER A 168 5.71 -7.17 12.46
CA SER A 168 7.03 -7.68 12.85
C SER A 168 8.15 -6.98 12.09
N VAL A 169 9.28 -6.79 12.76
CA VAL A 169 10.50 -6.25 12.14
C VAL A 169 11.47 -7.42 11.88
N GLY A 170 11.91 -7.55 10.64
CA GLY A 170 12.86 -8.58 10.21
C GLY A 170 12.73 -8.93 8.74
N ASP A 171 13.59 -9.84 8.29
CA ASP A 171 13.49 -10.41 6.94
C ASP A 171 12.32 -11.38 6.84
N LEU A 172 11.66 -11.38 5.69
CA LEU A 172 10.45 -12.21 5.49
C LEU A 172 10.75 -13.70 5.68
N SER A 173 11.85 -14.19 5.09
CA SER A 173 12.25 -15.60 5.19
C SER A 173 12.47 -16.07 6.62
N ASP A 174 12.94 -15.17 7.51
CA ASP A 174 13.21 -15.50 8.90
C ASP A 174 11.96 -15.39 9.78
N VAL A 175 11.14 -14.36 9.53
CA VAL A 175 9.98 -14.05 10.36
C VAL A 175 8.78 -14.93 10.00
N LEU A 176 8.50 -15.16 8.70
CA LEU A 176 7.30 -15.83 8.24
C LEU A 176 7.10 -17.23 8.89
N PRO A 177 8.12 -18.10 9.00
CA PRO A 177 7.96 -19.40 9.64
C PRO A 177 7.66 -19.32 11.15
N THR A 178 7.92 -18.17 11.79
CA THR A 178 7.67 -17.98 13.22
C THR A 178 6.26 -17.45 13.52
N VAL A 179 5.57 -16.92 12.51
CA VAL A 179 4.28 -16.24 12.67
C VAL A 179 3.14 -16.92 11.91
N ALA A 180 3.46 -17.88 11.04
CA ALA A 180 2.48 -18.62 10.26
C ALA A 180 2.84 -20.11 10.22
N GLU A 181 1.86 -20.96 10.53
CA GLU A 181 1.99 -22.40 10.33
C GLU A 181 1.99 -22.73 8.82
N PRO A 182 2.70 -23.78 8.39
CA PRO A 182 2.68 -24.21 7.00
C PRO A 182 1.25 -24.40 6.45
N GLY A 183 1.00 -23.90 5.26
CA GLY A 183 -0.30 -24.02 4.60
C GLY A 183 -1.45 -23.29 5.30
N SER A 184 -1.16 -22.34 6.21
CA SER A 184 -2.18 -21.66 6.98
C SER A 184 -2.61 -20.31 6.40
N ILE A 185 -1.89 -19.76 5.44
CA ILE A 185 -2.10 -18.41 4.89
C ILE A 185 -2.92 -18.47 3.60
N ASP A 186 -3.91 -17.59 3.47
CA ASP A 186 -4.77 -17.51 2.29
C ASP A 186 -4.13 -16.65 1.19
N ARG A 187 -3.46 -15.56 1.56
CA ARG A 187 -2.89 -14.56 0.62
C ARG A 187 -1.53 -14.06 1.12
N VAL A 188 -0.59 -13.94 0.20
CA VAL A 188 0.70 -13.27 0.45
C VAL A 188 0.86 -12.12 -0.55
N VAL A 189 1.19 -10.94 -0.04
CA VAL A 189 1.35 -9.70 -0.82
C VAL A 189 2.74 -9.15 -0.58
N LEU A 190 3.56 -9.07 -1.63
CA LEU A 190 4.94 -8.58 -1.53
C LEU A 190 5.13 -7.28 -2.33
N ASP A 191 5.58 -6.22 -1.65
CA ASP A 191 6.06 -4.96 -2.21
C ASP A 191 7.52 -4.77 -1.81
N MET A 192 8.42 -5.49 -2.47
CA MET A 192 9.84 -5.50 -2.13
C MET A 192 10.73 -5.61 -3.36
N LEU A 193 12.02 -5.31 -3.16
CA LEU A 193 13.00 -5.26 -4.23
C LEU A 193 13.22 -6.61 -4.92
N ALA A 194 13.32 -7.68 -4.15
CA ALA A 194 13.67 -9.02 -4.61
C ALA A 194 12.67 -10.08 -4.10
N PRO A 195 11.40 -10.07 -4.56
CA PRO A 195 10.38 -11.00 -4.07
C PRO A 195 10.69 -12.47 -4.36
N TRP A 196 11.47 -12.77 -5.41
CA TRP A 196 11.89 -14.12 -5.77
C TRP A 196 12.74 -14.82 -4.71
N GLU A 197 13.47 -14.08 -3.87
CA GLU A 197 14.27 -14.64 -2.79
C GLU A 197 13.44 -15.30 -1.68
N ASN A 198 12.13 -15.06 -1.69
CA ASN A 198 11.20 -15.51 -0.66
C ASN A 198 10.21 -16.58 -1.15
N LEU A 199 10.35 -17.09 -2.37
CA LEU A 199 9.40 -18.04 -2.97
C LEU A 199 9.23 -19.30 -2.11
N ASP A 200 10.30 -19.81 -1.51
CA ASP A 200 10.26 -20.97 -0.62
C ASP A 200 9.39 -20.72 0.60
N ALA A 201 9.69 -19.66 1.35
CA ALA A 201 8.94 -19.32 2.56
C ALA A 201 7.45 -19.01 2.24
N VAL A 202 7.19 -18.35 1.11
CA VAL A 202 5.83 -18.06 0.63
C VAL A 202 5.07 -19.33 0.27
N ALA A 203 5.73 -20.29 -0.44
CA ALA A 203 5.11 -21.55 -0.80
C ALA A 203 4.75 -22.38 0.44
N ASP A 204 5.64 -22.41 1.43
CA ASP A 204 5.42 -23.16 2.65
C ASP A 204 4.26 -22.58 3.49
N ALA A 205 4.14 -21.26 3.57
CA ALA A 205 3.09 -20.59 4.34
C ALA A 205 1.71 -20.65 3.67
N LEU A 206 1.65 -20.56 2.33
CA LEU A 206 0.39 -20.53 1.59
C LEU A 206 -0.34 -21.86 1.62
N ALA A 207 -1.63 -21.81 1.89
CA ALA A 207 -2.54 -22.94 1.66
C ALA A 207 -2.56 -23.33 0.18
N PRO A 208 -2.78 -24.62 -0.17
CA PRO A 208 -3.04 -25.00 -1.54
C PRO A 208 -4.19 -24.17 -2.15
N GLY A 209 -3.95 -23.59 -3.33
CA GLY A 209 -4.87 -22.64 -3.97
C GLY A 209 -4.77 -21.22 -3.44
N GLY A 210 -3.98 -20.95 -2.40
CA GLY A 210 -3.69 -19.62 -1.90
C GLY A 210 -3.01 -18.74 -2.96
N VAL A 211 -3.19 -17.42 -2.86
CA VAL A 211 -2.69 -16.47 -3.86
C VAL A 211 -1.44 -15.77 -3.37
N PHE A 212 -0.41 -15.79 -4.19
CA PHE A 212 0.75 -14.92 -4.11
C PHE A 212 0.59 -13.78 -5.12
N ILE A 213 0.70 -12.55 -4.66
CA ILE A 213 0.74 -11.35 -5.50
C ILE A 213 1.94 -10.50 -5.13
N SER A 214 2.64 -9.99 -6.14
CA SER A 214 3.77 -9.08 -5.93
C SER A 214 3.62 -7.82 -6.76
N TYR A 215 4.06 -6.69 -6.17
CA TYR A 215 4.23 -5.41 -6.82
C TYR A 215 5.72 -5.18 -7.05
N VAL A 216 6.11 -4.94 -8.31
CA VAL A 216 7.51 -4.69 -8.70
C VAL A 216 7.59 -3.46 -9.59
N ALA A 217 8.68 -2.70 -9.49
CA ALA A 217 8.82 -1.40 -10.14
C ALA A 217 9.31 -1.48 -11.60
N THR A 218 10.02 -2.55 -11.97
CA THR A 218 10.70 -2.64 -13.28
C THR A 218 10.34 -3.90 -14.05
N THR A 219 10.45 -3.83 -15.37
CA THR A 219 10.24 -4.99 -16.26
C THR A 219 11.28 -6.10 -16.00
N THR A 220 12.48 -5.73 -15.58
CA THR A 220 13.53 -6.67 -15.22
C THR A 220 13.13 -7.50 -14.00
N GLN A 221 12.65 -6.84 -12.93
CA GLN A 221 12.13 -7.52 -11.75
C GLN A 221 10.93 -8.42 -12.11
N LEU A 222 10.02 -7.92 -12.94
CA LEU A 222 8.86 -8.68 -13.39
C LEU A 222 9.25 -9.95 -14.14
N SER A 223 10.20 -9.84 -15.08
CA SER A 223 10.72 -10.98 -15.85
C SER A 223 11.40 -12.00 -14.95
N ARG A 224 12.28 -11.54 -14.03
CA ARG A 224 12.97 -12.41 -13.08
C ARG A 224 11.98 -13.17 -12.20
N LEU A 225 11.07 -12.47 -11.56
CA LEU A 225 10.08 -13.10 -10.69
C LEU A 225 9.25 -14.16 -11.44
N ALA A 226 8.83 -13.86 -12.66
CA ALA A 226 8.06 -14.81 -13.47
C ALA A 226 8.84 -16.08 -13.81
N GLU A 227 10.14 -15.95 -14.14
CA GLU A 227 10.99 -17.11 -14.44
C GLU A 227 11.29 -17.94 -13.19
N ASP A 228 11.56 -17.29 -12.06
CA ASP A 228 11.83 -17.98 -10.81
C ASP A 228 10.59 -18.72 -10.31
N ILE A 229 9.38 -18.16 -10.44
CA ILE A 229 8.11 -18.85 -10.15
C ILE A 229 7.94 -20.09 -11.04
N ARG A 230 8.27 -20.01 -12.33
CA ARG A 230 8.20 -21.16 -13.25
C ARG A 230 9.20 -22.25 -12.87
N THR A 231 10.39 -21.85 -12.46
CA THR A 231 11.46 -22.77 -12.05
C THR A 231 11.14 -23.46 -10.74
N ASP A 232 10.51 -22.75 -9.80
CA ASP A 232 10.07 -23.30 -8.51
C ASP A 232 9.10 -24.48 -8.68
N GLY A 233 8.14 -24.37 -9.59
CA GLY A 233 7.19 -25.44 -9.93
C GLY A 233 6.06 -25.66 -8.93
N ARG A 234 6.06 -25.05 -7.76
CA ARG A 234 4.98 -25.13 -6.74
C ARG A 234 3.84 -24.16 -7.01
N TYR A 235 3.92 -23.36 -8.05
CA TYR A 235 2.96 -22.32 -8.38
C TYR A 235 2.33 -22.51 -9.77
N THR A 236 1.18 -21.92 -9.98
CA THR A 236 0.58 -21.84 -11.32
C THR A 236 1.39 -20.90 -12.21
N GLU A 237 1.18 -20.97 -13.53
CA GLU A 237 1.75 -19.99 -14.47
C GLU A 237 1.43 -18.57 -14.01
N PRO A 238 2.43 -17.70 -13.83
CA PRO A 238 2.21 -16.33 -13.38
C PRO A 238 1.49 -15.47 -14.43
N GLU A 239 0.62 -14.58 -13.95
CA GLU A 239 -0.05 -13.57 -14.76
C GLU A 239 0.37 -12.18 -14.29
N ALA A 240 0.66 -11.29 -15.24
CA ALA A 240 1.15 -9.95 -14.90
C ALA A 240 0.41 -8.85 -15.67
N TRP A 241 0.28 -7.69 -15.02
CA TRP A 241 -0.35 -6.50 -15.59
C TRP A 241 0.15 -5.22 -14.92
N GLU A 242 -0.18 -4.09 -15.48
CA GLU A 242 -0.12 -2.76 -14.85
C GLU A 242 -1.50 -2.09 -14.95
N SER A 243 -1.77 -1.13 -14.09
CA SER A 243 -3.00 -0.34 -14.14
C SER A 243 -2.71 1.13 -14.43
N MET A 244 -3.58 1.76 -15.20
CA MET A 244 -3.52 3.19 -15.53
C MET A 244 -4.84 3.87 -15.20
N VAL A 245 -4.78 5.01 -14.52
CA VAL A 245 -5.97 5.84 -14.24
C VAL A 245 -5.80 7.19 -14.89
N ARG A 246 -6.71 7.55 -15.80
CA ARG A 246 -6.71 8.82 -16.48
C ARG A 246 -7.83 9.71 -15.95
N GLY A 247 -7.46 10.83 -15.34
CA GLY A 247 -8.41 11.84 -14.92
C GLY A 247 -9.00 12.61 -16.11
N TRP A 248 -10.20 13.16 -15.93
CA TRP A 248 -10.87 14.02 -16.90
C TRP A 248 -11.16 15.38 -16.31
N HIS A 249 -11.00 16.41 -17.10
CA HIS A 249 -11.47 17.77 -16.81
C HIS A 249 -12.93 17.88 -17.20
N LEU A 250 -13.74 18.38 -16.28
CA LEU A 250 -15.18 18.51 -16.45
C LEU A 250 -15.59 19.96 -16.13
N GLU A 251 -15.90 20.73 -17.16
CA GLU A 251 -16.37 22.10 -17.01
C GLU A 251 -17.38 22.41 -18.13
N GLY A 252 -18.67 22.43 -17.81
CA GLY A 252 -19.75 22.60 -18.78
C GLY A 252 -19.60 21.59 -19.93
N LEU A 253 -19.49 22.10 -21.15
CA LEU A 253 -19.26 21.30 -22.37
C LEU A 253 -17.79 20.96 -22.61
N ALA A 254 -16.86 21.52 -21.83
CA ALA A 254 -15.44 21.27 -21.96
C ALA A 254 -15.05 19.97 -21.19
N VAL A 255 -15.39 18.84 -21.79
CA VAL A 255 -15.06 17.50 -21.24
C VAL A 255 -13.86 16.94 -22.00
N ARG A 256 -12.72 16.81 -21.33
CA ARG A 256 -11.48 16.36 -21.96
C ARG A 256 -10.56 15.64 -20.96
N PRO A 257 -9.68 14.73 -21.43
CA PRO A 257 -8.67 14.13 -20.56
C PRO A 257 -7.77 15.18 -19.93
N GLN A 258 -7.37 14.96 -18.68
CA GLN A 258 -6.31 15.75 -18.05
C GLN A 258 -5.00 15.56 -18.79
N HIS A 259 -4.20 16.63 -18.91
CA HIS A 259 -2.89 16.57 -19.57
C HIS A 259 -1.88 15.74 -18.78
N ARG A 260 -1.95 15.80 -17.45
CA ARG A 260 -1.07 15.02 -16.57
C ARG A 260 -1.73 13.72 -16.17
N MET A 261 -1.01 12.62 -16.34
CA MET A 261 -1.41 11.29 -15.94
C MET A 261 -0.21 10.60 -15.31
N ILE A 262 -0.44 9.86 -14.21
CA ILE A 262 0.55 8.91 -13.71
C ILE A 262 0.35 7.63 -14.54
N GLY A 263 1.16 7.47 -15.58
CA GLY A 263 1.04 6.35 -16.51
C GLY A 263 1.50 5.04 -15.88
N HIS A 264 2.76 5.02 -15.42
CA HIS A 264 3.38 3.84 -14.82
C HIS A 264 3.74 4.12 -13.36
N THR A 265 3.49 3.14 -12.49
CA THR A 265 3.90 3.15 -11.07
C THR A 265 4.63 1.86 -10.70
N GLY A 266 4.22 0.74 -11.25
CA GLY A 266 4.78 -0.58 -11.07
C GLY A 266 3.92 -1.63 -11.77
N PHE A 267 4.42 -2.85 -11.76
CA PHE A 267 3.76 -4.03 -12.32
C PHE A 267 3.22 -4.88 -11.17
N LEU A 268 2.10 -5.52 -11.41
CA LEU A 268 1.52 -6.54 -10.56
C LEU A 268 1.71 -7.91 -11.21
N LEU A 269 2.10 -8.89 -10.41
CA LEU A 269 2.19 -10.28 -10.83
C LEU A 269 1.45 -11.13 -9.81
N THR A 270 0.62 -12.07 -10.29
CA THR A 270 -0.09 -13.01 -9.43
C THR A 270 0.12 -14.44 -9.88
N THR A 271 0.12 -15.35 -8.92
CA THR A 271 0.12 -16.80 -9.11
C THR A 271 -0.56 -17.47 -7.93
N ARG A 272 -0.82 -18.78 -8.02
CA ARG A 272 -1.45 -19.56 -6.96
C ARG A 272 -0.60 -20.75 -6.57
N ARG A 273 -0.58 -21.06 -5.27
CA ARG A 273 0.07 -22.25 -4.72
C ARG A 273 -0.61 -23.52 -5.23
N LEU A 274 0.14 -24.45 -5.79
CA LEU A 274 -0.34 -25.79 -6.11
C LEU A 274 -0.46 -26.65 -4.85
N ALA A 275 -1.20 -27.73 -4.92
CA ALA A 275 -1.17 -28.75 -3.88
C ALA A 275 0.20 -29.47 -3.87
N ASP A 276 0.57 -30.06 -2.74
CA ASP A 276 1.85 -30.74 -2.61
C ASP A 276 1.94 -31.94 -3.56
N GLY A 277 3.07 -32.06 -4.22
CA GLY A 277 3.33 -33.12 -5.19
C GLY A 277 2.57 -33.00 -6.52
N VAL A 278 1.89 -31.88 -6.76
CA VAL A 278 1.16 -31.61 -8.01
C VAL A 278 2.02 -30.76 -8.94
N GLU A 279 2.13 -31.17 -10.18
CA GLU A 279 2.73 -30.38 -11.26
C GLU A 279 1.61 -29.69 -12.08
N ALA A 280 1.83 -28.42 -12.40
CA ALA A 280 0.90 -27.69 -13.26
C ALA A 280 0.92 -28.27 -14.69
N PRO A 281 -0.25 -28.36 -15.37
CA PRO A 281 -0.28 -28.75 -16.78
C PRO A 281 0.57 -27.79 -17.61
N GLN A 282 1.50 -28.32 -18.40
CA GLN A 282 2.34 -27.52 -19.28
C GLN A 282 1.49 -26.74 -20.30
N ARG A 283 1.57 -25.42 -20.28
CA ARG A 283 0.95 -24.58 -21.32
C ARG A 283 1.72 -24.76 -22.63
N ARG A 284 1.05 -25.28 -23.66
CA ARG A 284 1.61 -25.39 -25.01
C ARG A 284 1.66 -24.02 -25.68
N ARG A 285 2.59 -23.17 -25.23
CA ARG A 285 2.89 -21.87 -25.86
C ARG A 285 4.17 -21.98 -26.68
N ARG A 286 4.15 -21.45 -27.90
CA ARG A 286 5.39 -21.24 -28.67
C ARG A 286 6.09 -20.04 -28.08
N PRO A 287 7.35 -20.16 -27.62
CA PRO A 287 8.10 -19.01 -27.11
C PRO A 287 8.11 -17.86 -28.12
N ALA A 288 8.02 -16.61 -27.64
CA ALA A 288 8.20 -15.45 -28.49
C ALA A 288 9.62 -15.42 -29.06
N LYS A 289 9.78 -14.85 -30.25
CA LYS A 289 11.10 -14.69 -30.86
C LYS A 289 11.96 -13.79 -29.95
N GLY A 290 13.12 -14.29 -29.55
CA GLY A 290 14.03 -13.59 -28.64
C GLY A 290 13.64 -13.67 -27.15
N ALA A 291 12.70 -14.55 -26.76
CA ALA A 291 12.33 -14.75 -25.37
C ALA A 291 13.49 -15.23 -24.49
N TYR A 292 14.36 -16.03 -25.08
CA TYR A 292 15.57 -16.57 -24.41
C TYR A 292 16.78 -16.27 -25.30
N PRO A 293 17.44 -15.10 -25.11
CA PRO A 293 18.65 -14.80 -25.88
C PRO A 293 19.76 -15.76 -25.49
N VAL A 294 20.31 -16.42 -26.48
CA VAL A 294 21.46 -17.33 -26.35
C VAL A 294 22.65 -16.65 -27.05
N ALA A 295 23.77 -16.52 -26.36
CA ALA A 295 25.02 -16.08 -26.99
C ALA A 295 25.48 -17.10 -28.03
N PRO A 296 26.32 -16.71 -29.02
CA PRO A 296 26.78 -17.62 -30.08
C PRO A 296 27.50 -18.88 -29.59
N ASP A 297 27.97 -18.87 -28.36
CA ASP A 297 28.65 -19.98 -27.68
C ASP A 297 27.72 -20.82 -26.79
N GLY A 298 26.41 -20.49 -26.75
CA GLY A 298 25.42 -21.19 -25.93
C GLY A 298 25.36 -20.77 -24.45
N ALA A 299 26.19 -19.79 -24.04
CA ALA A 299 26.14 -19.24 -22.70
C ALA A 299 25.00 -18.20 -22.53
N PRO A 300 24.52 -17.91 -21.29
CA PRO A 300 23.62 -16.80 -21.05
C PRO A 300 24.26 -15.47 -21.52
N ALA A 301 23.53 -14.67 -22.27
CA ALA A 301 24.06 -13.49 -22.97
C ALA A 301 24.42 -12.32 -22.06
N VAL A 302 24.19 -12.40 -20.73
CA VAL A 302 24.44 -11.30 -19.77
C VAL A 302 24.88 -11.87 -18.42
N ASP A 303 25.83 -11.21 -17.77
CA ASP A 303 26.24 -11.53 -16.40
C ASP A 303 25.11 -11.16 -15.42
N ASP A 304 24.57 -12.19 -14.75
CA ASP A 304 23.41 -12.07 -13.86
C ASP A 304 23.65 -11.08 -12.69
N ALA A 305 24.88 -11.00 -12.18
CA ALA A 305 25.17 -10.22 -10.98
C ALA A 305 25.06 -8.69 -11.18
N GLU A 306 25.38 -8.18 -12.37
CA GLU A 306 25.32 -6.73 -12.66
C GLU A 306 23.88 -6.26 -12.94
N LEU A 307 23.07 -7.11 -13.58
CA LEU A 307 21.65 -6.84 -13.85
C LEU A 307 20.79 -6.80 -12.61
N TRP A 308 21.18 -7.52 -11.57
CA TRP A 308 20.41 -7.68 -10.33
C TRP A 308 20.98 -6.87 -9.16
N SER A 309 21.89 -5.93 -9.44
CA SER A 309 22.37 -5.01 -8.39
C SER A 309 21.20 -4.16 -7.86
N PRO A 310 21.19 -3.79 -6.58
CA PRO A 310 20.15 -2.95 -6.00
C PRO A 310 19.92 -1.66 -6.78
N GLU A 311 21.01 -1.04 -7.29
CA GLU A 311 20.97 0.17 -8.09
C GLU A 311 20.31 -0.07 -9.45
N ALA A 312 20.61 -1.17 -10.13
CA ALA A 312 20.00 -1.54 -11.41
C ALA A 312 18.52 -1.87 -11.26
N MET A 313 18.12 -2.42 -10.11
CA MET A 313 16.72 -2.68 -9.74
C MET A 313 15.98 -1.44 -9.25
N GLY A 314 16.63 -0.28 -9.16
CA GLY A 314 16.00 0.99 -8.84
C GLY A 314 15.88 1.28 -7.34
N GLU A 315 16.69 0.64 -6.49
CA GLU A 315 16.74 0.98 -5.08
C GLU A 315 17.11 2.46 -4.91
N ARG A 316 16.26 3.19 -4.20
CA ARG A 316 16.51 4.60 -3.87
C ARG A 316 16.74 4.74 -2.37
N LEU A 317 17.95 5.14 -2.01
CA LEU A 317 18.28 5.49 -0.64
C LEU A 317 17.40 6.67 -0.20
N VAL A 318 16.62 6.45 0.85
CA VAL A 318 15.84 7.52 1.48
C VAL A 318 16.74 8.26 2.46
N SER A 319 16.84 9.58 2.32
CA SER A 319 17.69 10.37 3.21
C SER A 319 17.18 10.35 4.64
N ASP A 320 18.11 10.32 5.62
CA ASP A 320 17.80 10.38 7.05
C ASP A 320 16.96 11.59 7.44
N LYS A 321 17.12 12.70 6.72
CA LYS A 321 16.32 13.91 6.91
C LYS A 321 14.85 13.64 6.58
N LYS A 322 14.55 12.90 5.51
CA LYS A 322 13.18 12.56 5.10
C LYS A 322 12.55 11.59 6.10
N LEU A 323 13.32 10.59 6.55
CA LEU A 323 12.88 9.63 7.56
C LEU A 323 12.55 10.30 8.89
N ARG A 324 13.48 11.14 9.40
CA ARG A 324 13.27 11.89 10.65
C ARG A 324 12.06 12.81 10.56
N ARG A 325 11.84 13.46 9.41
CA ARG A 325 10.64 14.29 9.21
C ARG A 325 9.38 13.46 9.27
N ALA A 326 9.32 12.35 8.54
CA ALA A 326 8.16 11.46 8.52
C ALA A 326 7.84 10.90 9.92
N ARG A 327 8.87 10.45 10.68
CA ARG A 327 8.71 9.98 12.07
C ARG A 327 8.15 11.06 13.00
N ARG A 328 8.66 12.30 12.89
CA ARG A 328 8.14 13.42 13.67
C ARG A 328 6.69 13.75 13.33
N ASP A 329 6.37 13.77 12.04
CA ASP A 329 5.02 14.12 11.56
C ASP A 329 4.00 13.03 11.95
N VAL A 330 4.42 11.77 12.02
CA VAL A 330 3.62 10.66 12.58
C VAL A 330 3.46 10.79 14.10
N GLY A 331 4.54 11.14 14.83
CA GLY A 331 4.51 11.29 16.29
C GLY A 331 3.76 12.54 16.78
N GLN A 332 3.47 13.49 15.89
CA GLN A 332 2.65 14.68 16.19
C GLN A 332 1.14 14.43 15.97
N ALA A 333 0.75 13.28 15.45
CA ALA A 333 -0.65 12.87 15.50
C ALA A 333 -1.05 12.75 16.99
N PRO A 334 -2.12 13.41 17.44
CA PRO A 334 -2.52 13.34 18.85
C PRO A 334 -2.76 11.87 19.21
N THR A 335 -2.18 11.46 20.32
CA THR A 335 -2.51 10.18 20.96
C THR A 335 -3.99 10.23 21.34
N PRO A 336 -4.77 9.18 21.10
CA PRO A 336 -6.21 9.16 21.35
C PRO A 336 -6.57 9.43 22.81
#